data_126df0bdaa830f364a86913e378dd3e9
#
_entry.id   126df0bdaa830f364a86913e378dd3e9
#
_cell.length_a   1.000
_cell.length_b   1.000
_cell.length_c   1.000
_cell.angle_alpha   90.00
_cell.angle_beta   90.00
_cell.angle_gamma   90.00
#
_symmetry.space_group_name_H-M   'P 1'
#
loop_
_entity.id
_entity.type
_entity.pdbx_description
1 polymer ?
#
loop_
_entity_poly.entity_id
_entity_poly.type
_entity_poly.pdbx_seq_one_letter_code
_entity_poly.pdbx_strand_id
1 'polypeptide(L)'
;MHDAPRYDPLEASPVFPKGSSAQPLVPGTVPRGTLNEDELLHTGRVMGAVSDAFPFPITRVDLDRGEQRFNIYCAPCHGRTGEGNGMVVQRGSKQAASYHIDRLRQAPAGYFFEVVSNGFGAMPDYRAQITVEDRWRIIAHVRVLQLTHNASMKELSPADLDRVKAGAAGTPAKAPAGHGGQD
;
A
#
# COMPACT_ATOMS: atom_id res chain seq x y z
N MET A 1 12.54 25.42 -32.05
CA MET A 1 13.62 25.28 -31.07
C MET A 1 13.25 24.04 -30.23
N HIS A 2 13.86 22.90 -30.58
CA HIS A 2 13.63 21.65 -29.81
C HIS A 2 14.60 21.54 -28.63
N ASP A 3 15.81 22.08 -28.76
CA ASP A 3 16.83 22.02 -27.74
C ASP A 3 17.16 23.44 -27.25
N ALA A 4 17.02 23.68 -25.95
CA ALA A 4 17.47 24.88 -25.28
C ALA A 4 18.84 24.62 -24.62
N PRO A 5 19.71 25.64 -24.43
CA PRO A 5 21.01 25.46 -23.74
C PRO A 5 20.78 25.30 -22.22
N ARG A 6 20.08 24.24 -21.82
CA ARG A 6 19.81 23.83 -20.45
C ARG A 6 19.83 22.31 -20.39
N TYR A 7 20.09 21.75 -19.22
CA TYR A 7 19.87 20.33 -18.99
C TYR A 7 18.40 20.02 -18.68
N ASP A 8 17.88 19.00 -19.32
CA ASP A 8 16.61 18.42 -18.91
C ASP A 8 16.79 17.47 -17.69
N PRO A 9 15.73 17.16 -16.92
CA PRO A 9 15.81 16.24 -15.80
C PRO A 9 16.41 14.89 -16.22
N LEU A 10 17.38 14.39 -15.46
CA LEU A 10 18.10 13.14 -15.68
C LEU A 10 18.98 13.09 -16.94
N GLU A 11 19.15 14.21 -17.65
CA GLU A 11 20.05 14.27 -18.79
C GLU A 11 21.51 14.07 -18.37
N ALA A 12 22.31 13.48 -19.27
CA ALA A 12 23.74 13.33 -19.05
C ALA A 12 24.46 14.68 -18.98
N SER A 13 25.31 14.87 -17.99
CA SER A 13 26.06 16.11 -17.80
C SER A 13 27.53 15.83 -17.47
N PRO A 14 28.48 16.37 -18.25
CA PRO A 14 29.89 16.24 -17.94
C PRO A 14 30.34 17.16 -16.78
N VAL A 15 29.48 18.08 -16.33
CA VAL A 15 29.79 19.03 -15.27
C VAL A 15 29.73 18.40 -13.90
N PHE A 16 28.85 17.41 -13.73
CA PHE A 16 28.62 16.77 -12.41
C PHE A 16 29.37 15.45 -12.28
N PRO A 17 29.96 15.16 -11.09
CA PRO A 17 30.79 13.96 -10.87
C PRO A 17 30.07 12.64 -11.15
N LYS A 18 28.74 12.59 -11.00
CA LYS A 18 27.92 11.39 -11.28
C LYS A 18 27.42 11.32 -12.72
N GLY A 19 27.82 12.25 -13.57
CA GLY A 19 27.43 12.25 -14.99
C GLY A 19 25.96 12.54 -15.27
N SER A 20 25.17 12.98 -14.28
CA SER A 20 23.73 13.27 -14.43
C SER A 20 23.44 14.72 -14.00
N SER A 21 22.52 15.38 -14.71
CA SER A 21 21.98 16.71 -14.34
C SER A 21 21.17 16.66 -13.04
N ALA A 22 20.51 15.53 -12.74
CA ALA A 22 19.80 15.31 -11.49
C ALA A 22 20.81 15.00 -10.38
N GLN A 23 20.90 15.88 -9.40
CA GLN A 23 21.77 15.73 -8.25
C GLN A 23 21.01 15.24 -7.02
N PRO A 24 21.63 14.42 -6.15
CA PRO A 24 21.04 14.09 -4.86
C PRO A 24 20.85 15.35 -4.01
N LEU A 25 19.89 15.29 -3.09
CA LEU A 25 19.69 16.35 -2.12
C LEU A 25 20.98 16.60 -1.34
N VAL A 26 21.29 17.89 -1.09
CA VAL A 26 22.46 18.28 -0.28
C VAL A 26 22.21 17.81 1.17
N PRO A 27 23.10 17.03 1.77
CA PRO A 27 22.93 16.58 3.15
C PRO A 27 22.72 17.76 4.11
N GLY A 28 21.78 17.61 5.04
CA GLY A 28 21.45 18.65 6.02
C GLY A 28 20.53 19.76 5.50
N THR A 29 20.02 19.67 4.27
CA THR A 29 19.02 20.62 3.76
C THR A 29 17.63 20.04 3.85
N VAL A 30 16.66 20.89 4.22
CA VAL A 30 15.23 20.58 4.20
C VAL A 30 14.59 21.41 3.07
N PRO A 31 14.01 20.77 2.04
CA PRO A 31 13.31 21.50 1.00
C PRO A 31 12.13 22.31 1.58
N ARG A 32 11.82 23.42 0.96
CA ARG A 32 10.69 24.25 1.41
C ARG A 32 9.39 23.44 1.37
N GLY A 33 8.63 23.44 2.47
CA GLY A 33 7.37 22.70 2.61
C GLY A 33 7.52 21.24 3.02
N THR A 34 8.75 20.76 3.33
CA THR A 34 9.00 19.35 3.73
C THR A 34 9.63 19.24 5.13
N LEU A 35 9.31 20.15 6.04
CA LEU A 35 9.86 20.14 7.41
C LEU A 35 9.45 18.90 8.21
N ASN A 36 8.31 18.26 7.85
CA ASN A 36 7.86 16.98 8.41
C ASN A 36 7.79 16.96 9.96
N GLU A 37 7.20 18.01 10.55
CA GLU A 37 7.11 18.17 12.01
C GLU A 37 6.23 17.11 12.69
N ASP A 38 5.23 16.55 11.98
CA ASP A 38 4.39 15.48 12.48
C ASP A 38 5.10 14.13 12.34
N GLU A 39 5.70 13.66 13.45
CA GLU A 39 6.43 12.40 13.49
C GLU A 39 5.52 11.22 13.12
N LEU A 40 4.29 11.17 13.66
CA LEU A 40 3.37 10.07 13.37
C LEU A 40 3.02 10.02 11.88
N LEU A 41 2.65 11.15 11.30
CA LEU A 41 2.26 11.22 9.88
C LEU A 41 3.41 10.77 8.96
N HIS A 42 4.63 11.21 9.22
CA HIS A 42 5.75 11.03 8.30
C HIS A 42 6.60 9.78 8.55
N THR A 43 6.54 9.20 9.76
CA THR A 43 7.38 8.05 10.13
C THR A 43 6.60 6.84 10.63
N GLY A 44 5.34 6.99 11.05
CA GLY A 44 4.58 5.93 11.71
C GLY A 44 4.96 5.75 13.18
N ARG A 45 5.70 6.71 13.76
CA ARG A 45 6.21 6.65 15.14
C ARG A 45 5.69 7.78 15.99
N VAL A 46 5.72 7.55 17.29
CA VAL A 46 5.48 8.57 18.33
C VAL A 46 6.60 8.42 19.35
N MET A 47 7.35 9.47 19.61
CA MET A 47 8.52 9.46 20.49
C MET A 47 9.52 8.33 20.15
N GLY A 48 9.72 8.09 18.84
CA GLY A 48 10.61 7.05 18.34
C GLY A 48 10.05 5.62 18.36
N ALA A 49 8.91 5.35 19.02
CA ALA A 49 8.27 4.05 19.07
C ALA A 49 7.23 3.89 17.94
N VAL A 50 7.17 2.71 17.32
CA VAL A 50 6.16 2.40 16.28
C VAL A 50 4.76 2.47 16.87
N SER A 51 3.87 3.25 16.26
CA SER A 51 2.52 3.53 16.75
C SER A 51 1.47 2.72 16.04
N ASP A 52 0.39 2.36 16.73
CA ASP A 52 -0.83 1.79 16.12
C ASP A 52 -1.88 2.86 15.79
N ALA A 53 -1.66 4.11 16.19
CA ALA A 53 -2.55 5.21 15.88
C ALA A 53 -2.45 5.65 14.42
N PHE A 54 -3.57 6.13 13.87
CA PHE A 54 -3.60 6.85 12.60
C PHE A 54 -3.41 8.34 12.84
N PRO A 55 -2.68 9.06 11.96
CA PRO A 55 -2.41 10.50 12.16
C PRO A 55 -3.62 11.39 11.89
N PHE A 56 -4.69 10.84 11.32
CA PHE A 56 -5.96 11.53 11.06
C PHE A 56 -7.14 10.55 11.18
N PRO A 57 -8.36 11.04 11.46
CA PRO A 57 -9.56 10.21 11.50
C PRO A 57 -9.81 9.55 10.13
N ILE A 58 -10.01 8.24 10.13
CA ILE A 58 -10.29 7.48 8.91
C ILE A 58 -11.78 7.53 8.62
N THR A 59 -12.12 8.13 7.50
CA THR A 59 -13.49 8.25 6.98
C THR A 59 -13.79 7.21 5.91
N ARG A 60 -15.03 7.11 5.48
CA ARG A 60 -15.41 6.24 4.34
C ARG A 60 -14.65 6.65 3.06
N VAL A 61 -14.51 7.95 2.81
CA VAL A 61 -13.78 8.46 1.65
C VAL A 61 -12.30 8.04 1.68
N ASP A 62 -11.67 8.03 2.86
CA ASP A 62 -10.31 7.56 3.02
C ASP A 62 -10.17 6.05 2.76
N LEU A 63 -11.16 5.26 3.18
CA LEU A 63 -11.18 3.82 2.88
C LEU A 63 -11.35 3.54 1.38
N ASP A 64 -12.27 4.22 0.71
CA ASP A 64 -12.49 4.08 -0.73
C ASP A 64 -11.22 4.50 -1.52
N ARG A 65 -10.56 5.57 -1.08
CA ARG A 65 -9.27 6.00 -1.64
C ARG A 65 -8.17 4.98 -1.36
N GLY A 66 -8.12 4.44 -0.14
CA GLY A 66 -7.17 3.40 0.27
C GLY A 66 -7.30 2.15 -0.57
N GLU A 67 -8.53 1.66 -0.81
CA GLU A 67 -8.82 0.54 -1.70
C GLU A 67 -8.34 0.80 -3.12
N GLN A 68 -8.66 1.97 -3.68
CA GLN A 68 -8.20 2.35 -5.01
C GLN A 68 -6.68 2.28 -5.13
N ARG A 69 -5.96 2.87 -4.18
CA ARG A 69 -4.49 2.89 -4.19
C ARG A 69 -3.89 1.52 -3.93
N PHE A 70 -4.47 0.76 -3.02
CA PHE A 70 -4.09 -0.64 -2.77
C PHE A 70 -4.20 -1.49 -4.04
N ASN A 71 -5.31 -1.37 -4.77
CA ASN A 71 -5.53 -2.11 -6.00
C ASN A 71 -4.51 -1.78 -7.11
N ILE A 72 -3.99 -0.54 -7.13
CA ILE A 72 -2.98 -0.11 -8.11
C ILE A 72 -1.58 -0.60 -7.71
N TYR A 73 -1.17 -0.36 -6.47
CA TYR A 73 0.23 -0.52 -6.06
C TYR A 73 0.52 -1.84 -5.32
N CYS A 74 -0.43 -2.37 -4.58
CA CYS A 74 -0.22 -3.49 -3.66
C CYS A 74 -0.80 -4.81 -4.19
N ALA A 75 -2.01 -4.79 -4.74
CA ALA A 75 -2.72 -5.98 -5.21
C ALA A 75 -1.98 -6.77 -6.31
N PRO A 76 -1.16 -6.18 -7.20
CA PRO A 76 -0.38 -6.97 -8.16
C PRO A 76 0.48 -8.04 -7.50
N CYS A 77 1.02 -7.79 -6.32
CA CYS A 77 1.81 -8.77 -5.54
C CYS A 77 0.99 -9.42 -4.42
N HIS A 78 0.22 -8.63 -3.65
CA HIS A 78 -0.49 -9.12 -2.46
C HIS A 78 -1.87 -9.73 -2.75
N GLY A 79 -2.39 -9.59 -3.97
CA GLY A 79 -3.78 -9.96 -4.28
C GLY A 79 -4.79 -8.95 -3.74
N ARG A 80 -5.99 -8.90 -4.31
CA ARG A 80 -7.04 -7.97 -3.87
C ARG A 80 -7.56 -8.27 -2.47
N THR A 81 -7.48 -9.51 -2.05
CA THR A 81 -7.87 -9.98 -0.72
C THR A 81 -6.71 -9.95 0.29
N GLY A 82 -5.49 -9.66 -0.14
CA GLY A 82 -4.33 -9.60 0.74
C GLY A 82 -3.68 -10.94 1.08
N GLU A 83 -3.98 -11.99 0.33
CA GLU A 83 -3.45 -13.36 0.53
C GLU A 83 -1.97 -13.52 0.13
N GLY A 84 -1.38 -12.54 -0.54
CA GLY A 84 -0.01 -12.62 -1.02
C GLY A 84 0.17 -13.39 -2.32
N ASN A 85 -0.91 -13.69 -3.03
CA ASN A 85 -0.95 -14.49 -4.26
C ASN A 85 -1.30 -13.67 -5.50
N GLY A 86 -0.90 -12.40 -5.56
CA GLY A 86 -1.19 -11.52 -6.67
C GLY A 86 -0.62 -12.00 -8.01
N MET A 87 -1.05 -11.38 -9.10
CA MET A 87 -0.73 -11.80 -10.48
C MET A 87 0.78 -11.91 -10.74
N VAL A 88 1.56 -11.01 -10.18
CA VAL A 88 3.03 -10.99 -10.34
C VAL A 88 3.66 -12.20 -9.64
N VAL A 89 3.15 -12.56 -8.46
CA VAL A 89 3.60 -13.77 -7.72
C VAL A 89 3.23 -15.04 -8.48
N GLN A 90 2.02 -15.13 -9.02
CA GLN A 90 1.58 -16.28 -9.83
C GLN A 90 2.42 -16.46 -11.10
N ARG A 91 3.11 -15.42 -11.56
CA ARG A 91 4.00 -15.44 -12.73
C ARG A 91 5.48 -15.59 -12.40
N GLY A 92 5.79 -16.05 -11.17
CA GLY A 92 7.15 -16.43 -10.78
C GLY A 92 7.91 -15.43 -9.92
N SER A 93 7.30 -14.32 -9.50
CA SER A 93 7.91 -13.46 -8.50
C SER A 93 7.88 -14.10 -7.12
N LYS A 94 8.75 -13.60 -6.22
CA LYS A 94 8.80 -14.06 -4.84
C LYS A 94 7.43 -13.87 -4.17
N GLN A 95 7.02 -14.89 -3.39
CA GLN A 95 5.79 -14.89 -2.61
C GLN A 95 5.71 -13.65 -1.71
N ALA A 96 4.65 -12.87 -1.86
CA ALA A 96 4.34 -11.78 -0.95
C ALA A 96 3.73 -12.33 0.35
N ALA A 97 3.95 -11.65 1.47
CA ALA A 97 3.34 -12.05 2.73
C ALA A 97 1.81 -11.86 2.68
N SER A 98 1.06 -12.85 3.18
CA SER A 98 -0.37 -12.66 3.45
C SER A 98 -0.56 -11.72 4.64
N TYR A 99 -1.46 -10.73 4.51
CA TYR A 99 -1.80 -9.83 5.62
C TYR A 99 -2.58 -10.53 6.75
N HIS A 100 -3.05 -11.75 6.53
CA HIS A 100 -3.92 -12.48 7.46
C HIS A 100 -3.16 -13.34 8.47
N ILE A 101 -1.84 -13.47 8.35
CA ILE A 101 -1.02 -14.18 9.35
C ILE A 101 -0.98 -13.40 10.68
N ASP A 102 -0.95 -14.11 11.80
CA ASP A 102 -1.05 -13.52 13.14
C ASP A 102 -0.02 -12.43 13.39
N ARG A 103 1.23 -12.64 12.96
CA ARG A 103 2.29 -11.64 13.08
C ARG A 103 1.90 -10.29 12.46
N LEU A 104 1.28 -10.29 11.28
CA LEU A 104 0.87 -9.07 10.59
C LEU A 104 -0.47 -8.52 11.12
N ARG A 105 -1.36 -9.37 11.57
CA ARG A 105 -2.61 -8.92 12.21
C ARG A 105 -2.35 -8.17 13.51
N GLN A 106 -1.32 -8.58 14.25
CA GLN A 106 -0.91 -7.97 15.53
C GLN A 106 0.08 -6.82 15.35
N ALA A 107 0.66 -6.65 14.17
CA ALA A 107 1.60 -5.56 13.91
C ALA A 107 0.91 -4.19 13.95
N PRO A 108 1.50 -3.17 14.57
CA PRO A 108 0.92 -1.82 14.61
C PRO A 108 0.86 -1.17 13.23
N ALA A 109 -0.04 -0.19 13.04
CA ALA A 109 -0.22 0.50 11.76
C ALA A 109 1.07 1.18 11.27
N GLY A 110 1.84 1.77 12.16
CA GLY A 110 3.14 2.37 11.84
C GLY A 110 4.16 1.39 11.28
N TYR A 111 4.11 0.10 11.65
CA TYR A 111 4.96 -0.93 11.03
C TYR A 111 4.67 -1.06 9.52
N PHE A 112 3.40 -1.09 9.14
CA PHE A 112 3.03 -1.12 7.71
C PHE A 112 3.49 0.14 7.01
N PHE A 113 3.38 1.31 7.68
CA PHE A 113 3.83 2.57 7.14
C PHE A 113 5.34 2.55 6.85
N GLU A 114 6.15 2.05 7.78
CA GLU A 114 7.60 1.89 7.58
C GLU A 114 7.92 0.96 6.41
N VAL A 115 7.25 -0.20 6.35
CA VAL A 115 7.47 -1.19 5.28
C VAL A 115 7.10 -0.61 3.91
N VAL A 116 5.95 0.05 3.78
CA VAL A 116 5.54 0.68 2.51
C VAL A 116 6.48 1.82 2.13
N SER A 117 6.97 2.58 3.12
CA SER A 117 7.81 3.75 2.88
C SER A 117 9.26 3.40 2.55
N ASN A 118 9.81 2.34 3.15
CA ASN A 118 11.25 2.04 3.09
C ASN A 118 11.54 0.71 2.37
N GLY A 119 10.50 -0.07 2.05
CA GLY A 119 10.65 -1.43 1.55
C GLY A 119 10.97 -2.44 2.66
N PHE A 120 10.87 -3.72 2.36
CA PHE A 120 11.24 -4.80 3.26
C PHE A 120 11.62 -6.06 2.48
N GLY A 121 12.84 -6.51 2.60
CA GLY A 121 13.33 -7.70 1.90
C GLY A 121 13.24 -7.56 0.38
N ALA A 122 12.38 -8.33 -0.27
CA ALA A 122 12.15 -8.24 -1.72
C ALA A 122 11.10 -7.19 -2.12
N MET A 123 10.37 -6.62 -1.17
CA MET A 123 9.40 -5.56 -1.41
C MET A 123 10.13 -4.23 -1.56
N PRO A 124 10.01 -3.53 -2.71
CA PRO A 124 10.60 -2.21 -2.90
C PRO A 124 9.89 -1.16 -2.03
N ASP A 125 10.54 -0.01 -1.86
CA ASP A 125 9.90 1.15 -1.27
C ASP A 125 8.92 1.82 -2.25
N TYR A 126 7.90 2.49 -1.70
CA TYR A 126 6.88 3.21 -2.46
C TYR A 126 6.82 4.71 -2.10
N ARG A 127 7.84 5.21 -1.43
CA ARG A 127 7.90 6.60 -0.96
C ARG A 127 7.77 7.61 -2.10
N ALA A 128 8.37 7.32 -3.24
CA ALA A 128 8.37 8.21 -4.38
C ALA A 128 7.04 8.19 -5.17
N GLN A 129 6.31 7.06 -5.14
CA GLN A 129 5.11 6.85 -5.94
C GLN A 129 3.81 7.16 -5.21
N ILE A 130 3.81 7.03 -3.87
CA ILE A 130 2.61 7.13 -3.04
C ILE A 130 2.79 8.25 -2.02
N THR A 131 1.87 9.21 -2.00
CA THR A 131 1.90 10.30 -1.03
C THR A 131 1.79 9.77 0.41
N VAL A 132 2.21 10.56 1.38
CA VAL A 132 2.21 10.20 2.79
C VAL A 132 0.80 9.79 3.25
N GLU A 133 -0.20 10.59 2.92
CA GLU A 133 -1.60 10.38 3.29
C GLU A 133 -2.17 9.13 2.60
N ASP A 134 -1.84 8.90 1.32
CA ASP A 134 -2.32 7.72 0.60
C ASP A 134 -1.69 6.43 1.14
N ARG A 135 -0.46 6.46 1.67
CA ARG A 135 0.12 5.31 2.39
C ARG A 135 -0.70 4.96 3.62
N TRP A 136 -1.11 5.94 4.43
CA TRP A 136 -1.99 5.70 5.58
C TRP A 136 -3.38 5.20 5.17
N ARG A 137 -3.95 5.71 4.08
CA ARG A 137 -5.23 5.22 3.55
C ARG A 137 -5.14 3.77 3.08
N ILE A 138 -4.05 3.39 2.43
CA ILE A 138 -3.77 1.99 2.06
C ILE A 138 -3.71 1.11 3.33
N ILE A 139 -3.05 1.55 4.38
CA ILE A 139 -2.95 0.81 5.63
C ILE A 139 -4.33 0.65 6.28
N ALA A 140 -5.15 1.69 6.24
CA ALA A 140 -6.54 1.59 6.71
C ALA A 140 -7.34 0.53 5.92
N HIS A 141 -7.17 0.47 4.59
CA HIS A 141 -7.77 -0.58 3.77
C HIS A 141 -7.21 -1.97 4.11
N VAL A 142 -5.91 -2.12 4.36
CA VAL A 142 -5.33 -3.40 4.85
C VAL A 142 -6.00 -3.85 6.15
N ARG A 143 -6.29 -2.93 7.08
CA ARG A 143 -7.04 -3.26 8.32
C ARG A 143 -8.46 -3.76 8.01
N VAL A 144 -9.13 -3.17 7.02
CA VAL A 144 -10.45 -3.68 6.56
C VAL A 144 -10.32 -5.10 6.01
N LEU A 145 -9.32 -5.39 5.18
CA LEU A 145 -9.08 -6.75 4.67
C LEU A 145 -8.82 -7.75 5.81
N GLN A 146 -8.02 -7.38 6.80
CA GLN A 146 -7.77 -8.22 7.98
C GLN A 146 -9.03 -8.47 8.79
N LEU A 147 -9.85 -7.44 9.00
CA LEU A 147 -11.12 -7.54 9.71
C LEU A 147 -12.11 -8.44 8.97
N THR A 148 -12.33 -8.21 7.68
CA THR A 148 -13.31 -8.98 6.89
C THR A 148 -12.94 -10.45 6.77
N HIS A 149 -11.65 -10.77 6.65
CA HIS A 149 -11.18 -12.15 6.60
C HIS A 149 -11.36 -12.90 7.93
N ASN A 150 -11.31 -12.19 9.06
CA ASN A 150 -11.32 -12.78 10.40
C ASN A 150 -12.54 -12.37 11.23
N ALA A 151 -13.54 -11.74 10.62
CA ALA A 151 -14.74 -11.29 11.33
C ALA A 151 -15.49 -12.48 11.94
N SER A 152 -15.84 -12.36 13.22
CA SER A 152 -16.71 -13.32 13.88
C SER A 152 -18.16 -12.94 13.63
N MET A 153 -18.99 -13.92 13.26
CA MET A 153 -20.44 -13.72 13.13
C MET A 153 -21.10 -13.19 14.42
N LYS A 154 -20.43 -13.40 15.58
CA LYS A 154 -20.90 -12.93 16.89
C LYS A 154 -20.72 -11.43 17.09
N GLU A 155 -19.83 -10.80 16.30
CA GLU A 155 -19.50 -9.36 16.39
C GLU A 155 -20.36 -8.51 15.45
N LEU A 156 -21.13 -9.16 14.56
CA LEU A 156 -22.00 -8.47 13.62
C LEU A 156 -23.30 -8.03 14.30
N SER A 157 -23.78 -6.84 13.94
CA SER A 157 -25.11 -6.41 14.37
C SER A 157 -26.19 -7.33 13.79
N PRO A 158 -27.38 -7.45 14.41
CA PRO A 158 -28.48 -8.23 13.85
C PRO A 158 -28.80 -7.85 12.41
N ALA A 159 -28.80 -6.55 12.09
CA ALA A 159 -29.06 -6.06 10.75
C ALA A 159 -27.99 -6.48 9.73
N ASP A 160 -26.71 -6.51 10.13
CA ASP A 160 -25.63 -6.96 9.26
C ASP A 160 -25.62 -8.48 9.09
N LEU A 161 -25.99 -9.23 10.14
CA LEU A 161 -26.20 -10.67 10.05
C LEU A 161 -27.29 -11.03 9.03
N ASP A 162 -28.40 -10.29 9.00
CA ASP A 162 -29.48 -10.52 8.04
C ASP A 162 -29.02 -10.17 6.61
N ARG A 163 -28.24 -9.13 6.41
CA ARG A 163 -27.61 -8.80 5.12
C ARG A 163 -26.67 -9.89 4.63
N VAL A 164 -25.81 -10.41 5.50
CA VAL A 164 -24.88 -11.49 5.16
C VAL A 164 -25.65 -12.76 4.78
N LYS A 165 -26.68 -13.13 5.55
CA LYS A 165 -27.55 -14.28 5.24
C LYS A 165 -28.28 -14.12 3.91
N ALA A 166 -28.82 -12.92 3.64
CA ALA A 166 -29.49 -12.60 2.38
C ALA A 166 -28.52 -12.62 1.20
N GLY A 167 -27.30 -12.08 1.36
CA GLY A 167 -26.25 -12.11 0.34
C GLY A 167 -25.73 -13.52 0.06
N ALA A 168 -25.60 -14.36 1.08
CA ALA A 168 -25.19 -15.77 0.94
C ALA A 168 -26.24 -16.62 0.18
N ALA A 169 -27.52 -16.25 0.27
CA ALA A 169 -28.60 -16.94 -0.45
C ALA A 169 -28.70 -16.54 -1.94
N GLY A 170 -28.03 -15.45 -2.36
CA GLY A 170 -28.20 -14.84 -3.70
C GLY A 170 -27.07 -15.03 -4.70
N THR A 171 -25.95 -15.71 -4.36
CA THR A 171 -24.82 -15.83 -5.29
C THR A 171 -24.48 -17.31 -5.55
N PRO A 172 -24.99 -17.93 -6.63
CA PRO A 172 -24.42 -19.18 -7.09
C PRO A 172 -22.99 -18.89 -7.56
N ALA A 173 -22.00 -19.60 -7.02
CA ALA A 173 -20.62 -19.53 -7.44
C ALA A 173 -20.53 -19.76 -8.94
N LYS A 174 -20.14 -18.74 -9.69
CA LYS A 174 -19.82 -18.87 -11.12
C LYS A 174 -18.55 -19.70 -11.23
N ALA A 175 -18.70 -20.97 -11.61
CA ALA A 175 -17.60 -21.84 -11.90
C ALA A 175 -16.66 -21.21 -12.94
N PRO A 176 -15.35 -21.36 -12.86
CA PRO A 176 -14.43 -20.85 -13.87
C PRO A 176 -14.73 -21.57 -15.17
N ALA A 177 -14.98 -20.80 -16.23
CA ALA A 177 -15.14 -21.32 -17.57
C ALA A 177 -13.84 -22.02 -17.99
N GLY A 178 -13.88 -23.32 -18.17
CA GLY A 178 -12.78 -24.10 -18.70
C GLY A 178 -12.44 -23.57 -20.10
N HIS A 179 -11.18 -23.21 -20.32
CA HIS A 179 -10.64 -23.03 -21.64
C HIS A 179 -10.52 -24.42 -22.27
N GLY A 180 -11.52 -24.76 -23.07
CA GLY A 180 -11.44 -25.87 -24.02
C GLY A 180 -10.35 -25.54 -25.02
N GLY A 181 -9.30 -26.39 -25.04
CA GLY A 181 -8.37 -26.44 -26.17
C GLY A 181 -9.11 -26.93 -27.41
N GLN A 182 -8.83 -26.32 -28.50
CA GLN A 182 -9.02 -26.89 -29.84
C GLN A 182 -7.70 -26.76 -30.58
N ASP A 183 -7.31 -27.87 -31.10
CA ASP A 183 -6.24 -28.29 -32.00
C ASP A 183 -5.59 -27.21 -32.88
#